data_273de66c8219503cc9c188f0df27ac39
#
_entry.id   273de66c8219503cc9c188f0df27ac39
#
_cell.length_a   1.000
_cell.length_b   1.000
_cell.length_c   1.000
_cell.angle_alpha   90.00
_cell.angle_beta   90.00
_cell.angle_gamma   90.00
#
_symmetry.space_group_name_H-M   'P 1'
#
loop_
_entity.id
_entity.type
_entity.pdbx_description
1 polymer ?
#
loop_
_entity_poly.entity_id
_entity_poly.type
_entity_poly.pdbx_seq_one_letter_code
_entity_poly.pdbx_strand_id
1 'polypeptide(L)'
;MKRDIIACGQKVDIGTRVVLWSEQEGFECPNPRGRNSCSQHDPSLNDAPSEKFKNYKIKNPKTAYQELKENVYQLVLHYDVCYTSSHCHQLMRESPFKGSHFYLDLDGTLFQTCDLYWKTNTAPSDDKKGNERAVHVEISNLSWEALAKESEYYPSKQDKYKKTDKGWKLVLPQEYKTKILKRPFNAIPARTFGERGYFSKKVNGKTVRMWDFTEEQYKSLEKLCIGLNKLLPGIKLKVPFDKKTGRHPLDRLNNYSRFHGVLGHCHVQNGSTGLECKYDPGSAFNWGRLHRAFKKTKP
;
A
#
# COMPACT_ATOMS: atom_id res chain seq x y z
N MET A 1 16.62 11.76 10.87
CA MET A 1 15.55 11.25 9.99
C MET A 1 15.06 9.96 10.60
N LYS A 2 13.78 9.86 11.00
CA LYS A 2 13.21 8.64 11.58
C LYS A 2 13.07 7.57 10.50
N ARG A 3 13.20 6.30 10.91
CA ARG A 3 13.15 5.13 10.03
C ARG A 3 12.38 3.96 10.66
N ASP A 4 11.74 4.22 11.81
CA ASP A 4 11.02 3.19 12.54
C ASP A 4 9.58 3.08 12.07
N ILE A 5 9.10 1.83 11.94
CA ILE A 5 7.68 1.50 11.90
C ILE A 5 7.22 0.97 13.27
N ILE A 6 5.94 1.15 13.60
CA ILE A 6 5.42 0.93 14.97
C ILE A 6 4.22 -0.04 14.94
N ALA A 7 4.26 -1.04 15.85
CA ALA A 7 3.14 -1.94 16.15
C ALA A 7 3.03 -2.17 17.65
N CYS A 8 1.90 -1.84 18.27
CA CYS A 8 1.68 -1.92 19.73
C CYS A 8 2.83 -1.27 20.52
N GLY A 9 3.35 -0.13 20.05
CA GLY A 9 4.49 0.57 20.62
C GLY A 9 5.87 -0.06 20.33
N GLN A 10 5.94 -1.28 19.79
CA GLN A 10 7.20 -1.89 19.34
C GLN A 10 7.69 -1.19 18.08
N LYS A 11 9.01 -0.97 17.97
CA LYS A 11 9.64 -0.23 16.88
C LYS A 11 10.65 -1.08 16.13
N VAL A 12 10.70 -0.94 14.83
CA VAL A 12 11.71 -1.55 13.97
C VAL A 12 12.23 -0.53 12.98
N ASP A 13 13.54 -0.28 13.00
CA ASP A 13 14.22 0.50 11.95
C ASP A 13 14.24 -0.30 10.64
N ILE A 14 13.64 0.27 9.60
CA ILE A 14 13.56 -0.35 8.28
C ILE A 14 14.59 0.21 7.28
N GLY A 15 15.43 1.14 7.72
CA GLY A 15 16.51 1.70 6.90
C GLY A 15 16.07 2.63 5.77
N THR A 16 14.81 3.11 5.76
CA THR A 16 14.31 4.16 4.87
C THR A 16 13.54 5.21 5.66
N ARG A 17 13.29 6.39 5.06
CA ARG A 17 12.56 7.46 5.73
C ARG A 17 11.13 7.01 6.04
N VAL A 18 10.76 7.15 7.31
CA VAL A 18 9.38 6.98 7.79
C VAL A 18 8.96 8.27 8.48
N VAL A 19 7.79 8.79 8.12
CA VAL A 19 7.12 9.90 8.79
C VAL A 19 5.93 9.33 9.53
N LEU A 20 5.90 9.52 10.83
CA LEU A 20 4.84 9.00 11.70
C LEU A 20 3.68 10.00 11.80
N TRP A 21 2.49 9.50 12.07
CA TRP A 21 1.26 10.30 12.26
C TRP A 21 1.38 11.39 13.33
N SER A 22 2.31 11.28 14.25
CA SER A 22 2.56 12.25 15.32
C SER A 22 3.57 13.34 14.94
N GLU A 23 4.13 13.30 13.72
CA GLU A 23 5.08 14.29 13.24
C GLU A 23 4.38 15.42 12.47
N GLN A 24 5.00 16.59 12.39
CA GLN A 24 4.43 17.77 11.71
C GLN A 24 4.06 17.49 10.25
N GLU A 25 4.86 16.69 9.55
CA GLU A 25 4.63 16.30 8.15
C GLU A 25 3.81 15.00 8.03
N GLY A 26 3.37 14.42 9.17
CA GLY A 26 2.69 13.14 9.25
C GLY A 26 1.23 13.19 8.83
N PHE A 27 0.71 12.05 8.45
CA PHE A 27 -0.70 11.85 8.10
C PHE A 27 -1.35 10.99 9.19
N GLU A 28 -2.44 11.46 9.77
CA GLU A 28 -3.25 10.66 10.66
C GLU A 28 -4.18 9.74 9.86
N CYS A 29 -4.37 8.50 10.32
CA CYS A 29 -5.35 7.62 9.70
C CYS A 29 -6.76 8.22 9.86
N PRO A 30 -7.50 8.45 8.78
CA PRO A 30 -8.80 9.12 8.88
C PRO A 30 -9.82 8.33 9.70
N ASN A 31 -9.81 7.00 9.57
CA ASN A 31 -10.81 6.11 10.15
C ASN A 31 -10.15 4.81 10.69
N PRO A 32 -9.27 4.89 11.69
CA PRO A 32 -8.73 3.70 12.31
C PRO A 32 -9.83 3.00 13.12
N ARG A 33 -9.78 1.67 13.19
CA ARG A 33 -10.76 0.86 13.93
C ARG A 33 -10.04 -0.20 14.74
N GLY A 34 -10.65 -0.64 15.85
CA GLY A 34 -10.14 -1.80 16.57
C GLY A 34 -10.25 -3.08 15.74
N ARG A 35 -9.34 -4.03 15.98
CA ARG A 35 -9.42 -5.36 15.35
C ARG A 35 -10.33 -6.25 16.19
N ASN A 36 -11.37 -6.81 15.58
CA ASN A 36 -12.29 -7.74 16.27
C ASN A 36 -11.58 -9.03 16.73
N SER A 37 -10.45 -9.36 16.11
CA SER A 37 -9.59 -10.48 16.50
C SER A 37 -8.68 -10.17 17.69
N CYS A 38 -8.73 -8.97 18.25
CA CYS A 38 -7.92 -8.55 19.38
C CYS A 38 -8.81 -8.38 20.62
N SER A 39 -8.50 -9.11 21.72
CA SER A 39 -9.24 -9.04 22.97
C SER A 39 -9.15 -7.67 23.66
N GLN A 40 -8.14 -6.88 23.29
CA GLN A 40 -7.95 -5.51 23.75
C GLN A 40 -8.76 -4.48 22.96
N HIS A 41 -9.57 -4.94 22.00
CA HIS A 41 -10.42 -4.06 21.21
C HIS A 41 -11.44 -3.34 22.12
N ASP A 42 -11.48 -2.02 22.01
CA ASP A 42 -12.47 -1.18 22.65
C ASP A 42 -13.56 -0.80 21.63
N PRO A 43 -14.77 -1.39 21.73
CA PRO A 43 -15.86 -1.13 20.80
C PRO A 43 -16.28 0.34 20.74
N SER A 44 -16.09 1.11 21.82
CA SER A 44 -16.43 2.54 21.88
C SER A 44 -15.61 3.40 20.92
N LEU A 45 -14.50 2.85 20.38
CA LEU A 45 -13.64 3.54 19.42
C LEU A 45 -14.05 3.32 17.96
N ASN A 46 -15.00 2.43 17.66
CA ASN A 46 -15.36 2.11 16.27
C ASN A 46 -15.89 3.32 15.48
N ASP A 47 -16.56 4.23 16.16
CA ASP A 47 -17.13 5.45 15.56
C ASP A 47 -16.49 6.73 16.14
N ALA A 48 -15.35 6.60 16.82
CA ALA A 48 -14.69 7.74 17.43
C ALA A 48 -13.96 8.60 16.39
N PRO A 49 -13.91 9.94 16.56
CA PRO A 49 -13.11 10.81 15.73
C PRO A 49 -11.62 10.43 15.75
N SER A 50 -10.92 10.66 14.63
CA SER A 50 -9.49 10.30 14.46
C SER A 50 -8.58 10.85 15.57
N GLU A 51 -8.89 12.01 16.11
CA GLU A 51 -8.15 12.64 17.21
C GLU A 51 -8.08 11.78 18.49
N LYS A 52 -9.11 10.94 18.75
CA LYS A 52 -9.07 10.01 19.89
C LYS A 52 -8.01 8.94 19.73
N PHE A 53 -7.67 8.55 18.51
CA PHE A 53 -6.67 7.51 18.23
C PHE A 53 -5.24 8.02 18.34
N LYS A 54 -5.00 9.31 18.11
CA LYS A 54 -3.69 9.94 18.20
C LYS A 54 -3.05 9.76 19.57
N ASN A 55 -3.87 9.90 20.63
CA ASN A 55 -3.45 9.87 22.03
C ASN A 55 -3.87 8.59 22.73
N TYR A 56 -4.44 7.62 22.03
CA TYR A 56 -4.90 6.37 22.63
C TYR A 56 -3.72 5.55 23.14
N LYS A 57 -3.77 5.22 24.42
CA LYS A 57 -2.80 4.31 25.06
C LYS A 57 -3.36 2.89 25.05
N ILE A 58 -2.71 1.98 24.37
CA ILE A 58 -3.04 0.56 24.37
C ILE A 58 -2.92 0.05 25.82
N LYS A 59 -4.00 -0.49 26.39
CA LYS A 59 -4.06 -0.90 27.81
C LYS A 59 -3.01 -1.94 28.17
N ASN A 60 -2.84 -2.96 27.32
CA ASN A 60 -1.89 -4.06 27.48
C ASN A 60 -1.05 -4.25 26.21
N PRO A 61 0.00 -3.42 25.98
CA PRO A 61 0.76 -3.46 24.73
C PRO A 61 1.40 -4.82 24.42
N LYS A 62 1.85 -5.56 25.45
CA LYS A 62 2.46 -6.89 25.28
C LYS A 62 1.45 -7.92 24.76
N THR A 63 0.27 -7.99 25.40
CA THR A 63 -0.81 -8.89 24.99
C THR A 63 -1.32 -8.51 23.61
N ALA A 64 -1.62 -7.23 23.37
CA ALA A 64 -2.05 -6.73 22.08
C ALA A 64 -1.04 -7.03 20.96
N TYR A 65 0.26 -6.93 21.25
CA TYR A 65 1.31 -7.25 20.29
C TYR A 65 1.36 -8.76 19.99
N GLN A 66 1.17 -9.61 20.98
CA GLN A 66 1.11 -11.05 20.78
C GLN A 66 -0.07 -11.44 19.90
N GLU A 67 -1.27 -10.94 20.20
CA GLU A 67 -2.48 -11.15 19.40
C GLU A 67 -2.32 -10.62 17.95
N LEU A 68 -1.68 -9.46 17.81
CA LEU A 68 -1.40 -8.89 16.48
C LEU A 68 -0.49 -9.82 15.64
N LYS A 69 0.55 -10.40 16.24
CA LYS A 69 1.45 -11.36 15.57
C LYS A 69 0.74 -12.64 15.13
N GLU A 70 -0.26 -13.07 15.89
CA GLU A 70 -1.03 -14.29 15.60
C GLU A 70 -2.07 -14.06 14.49
N ASN A 71 -2.67 -12.87 14.47
CA ASN A 71 -3.82 -12.58 13.60
C ASN A 71 -3.45 -11.83 12.32
N VAL A 72 -2.32 -11.11 12.28
CA VAL A 72 -1.91 -10.32 11.11
C VAL A 72 -0.79 -11.03 10.35
N TYR A 73 -1.11 -11.49 9.15
CA TYR A 73 -0.21 -12.29 8.32
C TYR A 73 -0.19 -11.90 6.84
N GLN A 74 -0.82 -10.77 6.48
CA GLN A 74 -0.82 -10.24 5.12
C GLN A 74 -0.39 -8.78 5.08
N LEU A 75 0.38 -8.41 4.05
CA LEU A 75 0.52 -7.06 3.57
C LEU A 75 -0.18 -6.96 2.22
N VAL A 76 -1.16 -6.06 2.10
CA VAL A 76 -1.89 -5.84 0.85
C VAL A 76 -1.46 -4.53 0.22
N LEU A 77 -1.01 -4.63 -1.04
CA LEU A 77 -0.51 -3.51 -1.83
C LEU A 77 -1.64 -2.93 -2.67
N HIS A 78 -1.70 -1.59 -2.70
CA HIS A 78 -2.60 -0.80 -3.53
C HIS A 78 -1.81 0.15 -4.42
N TYR A 79 -2.38 0.61 -5.51
CA TYR A 79 -2.01 1.87 -6.13
C TYR A 79 -3.11 2.90 -5.82
N ASP A 80 -2.73 4.11 -5.51
CA ASP A 80 -3.66 5.11 -4.99
C ASP A 80 -4.34 5.97 -6.07
N VAL A 81 -3.95 5.82 -7.34
CA VAL A 81 -4.44 6.62 -8.48
C VAL A 81 -4.21 8.12 -8.31
N CYS A 82 -3.31 8.51 -7.42
CA CYS A 82 -3.05 9.89 -7.04
C CYS A 82 -1.67 10.37 -7.50
N TYR A 83 -1.46 11.69 -7.46
CA TYR A 83 -0.16 12.29 -7.77
C TYR A 83 0.87 12.05 -6.66
N THR A 84 0.44 12.09 -5.40
CA THR A 84 1.29 11.98 -4.22
C THR A 84 0.52 11.33 -3.07
N SER A 85 1.23 10.83 -2.08
CA SER A 85 0.64 10.33 -0.83
C SER A 85 -0.22 11.37 -0.12
N SER A 86 0.18 12.64 -0.14
CA SER A 86 -0.62 13.74 0.42
C SER A 86 -1.96 13.91 -0.30
N HIS A 87 -1.98 13.78 -1.64
CA HIS A 87 -3.21 13.83 -2.41
C HIS A 87 -4.14 12.65 -2.08
N CYS A 88 -3.59 11.44 -2.04
CA CYS A 88 -4.36 10.24 -1.66
C CYS A 88 -4.94 10.37 -0.25
N HIS A 89 -4.12 10.78 0.72
CA HIS A 89 -4.58 10.97 2.09
C HIS A 89 -5.71 11.99 2.19
N GLN A 90 -5.62 13.11 1.45
CA GLN A 90 -6.70 14.10 1.41
C GLN A 90 -8.02 13.50 0.92
N LEU A 91 -7.99 12.74 -0.19
CA LEU A 91 -9.19 12.07 -0.72
C LEU A 91 -9.75 11.00 0.23
N MET A 92 -8.87 10.28 0.94
CA MET A 92 -9.31 9.30 1.94
C MET A 92 -10.01 9.94 3.14
N ARG A 93 -9.61 11.15 3.53
CA ARG A 93 -10.26 11.90 4.62
C ARG A 93 -11.70 12.32 4.30
N GLU A 94 -12.01 12.52 3.03
CA GLU A 94 -13.37 12.85 2.57
C GLU A 94 -14.32 11.64 2.65
N SER A 95 -13.78 10.44 2.82
CA SER A 95 -14.56 9.21 2.97
C SER A 95 -14.75 8.86 4.45
N PRO A 96 -15.98 8.63 4.93
CA PRO A 96 -16.24 8.27 6.32
C PRO A 96 -15.73 6.85 6.69
N PHE A 97 -15.23 6.07 5.71
CA PHE A 97 -14.91 4.65 5.93
C PHE A 97 -13.49 4.26 5.54
N LYS A 98 -12.81 5.05 4.70
CA LYS A 98 -11.53 4.65 4.11
C LYS A 98 -10.34 5.11 4.94
N GLY A 99 -9.27 4.33 4.89
CA GLY A 99 -7.97 4.67 5.50
C GLY A 99 -6.95 3.61 5.15
N SER A 100 -5.67 3.91 5.27
CA SER A 100 -4.57 2.97 5.06
C SER A 100 -3.52 3.11 6.16
N HIS A 101 -2.81 2.02 6.50
CA HIS A 101 -1.74 2.04 7.49
C HIS A 101 -0.52 2.82 6.99
N PHE A 102 -0.22 2.65 5.71
CA PHE A 102 0.92 3.30 5.08
C PHE A 102 0.53 3.97 3.77
N TYR A 103 1.20 5.09 3.51
CA TYR A 103 1.29 5.69 2.18
C TYR A 103 2.76 5.70 1.78
N LEU A 104 3.05 5.26 0.56
CA LEU A 104 4.39 5.25 -0.02
C LEU A 104 4.46 6.24 -1.17
N ASP A 105 5.12 7.36 -0.92
CA ASP A 105 5.21 8.46 -1.89
C ASP A 105 6.21 8.18 -3.01
N LEU A 106 6.12 8.95 -4.08
CA LEU A 106 6.95 8.83 -5.29
C LEU A 106 8.46 8.81 -5.01
N ASP A 107 8.91 9.57 -4.01
CA ASP A 107 10.32 9.70 -3.59
C ASP A 107 10.79 8.58 -2.65
N GLY A 108 9.92 7.60 -2.38
CA GLY A 108 10.17 6.50 -1.47
C GLY A 108 9.97 6.84 0.01
N THR A 109 9.47 8.03 0.35
CA THR A 109 9.08 8.36 1.72
C THR A 109 7.85 7.53 2.11
N LEU A 110 7.93 6.86 3.27
CA LEU A 110 6.82 6.14 3.88
C LEU A 110 6.16 7.02 4.94
N PHE A 111 4.84 7.14 4.88
CA PHE A 111 4.02 7.72 5.93
C PHE A 111 3.28 6.61 6.64
N GLN A 112 3.54 6.41 7.93
CA GLN A 112 2.73 5.52 8.76
C GLN A 112 1.67 6.36 9.47
N THR A 113 0.40 6.03 9.28
CA THR A 113 -0.76 6.86 9.67
C THR A 113 -1.33 6.54 11.04
N CYS A 114 -1.05 5.35 11.56
CA CYS A 114 -1.44 4.88 12.89
C CYS A 114 -0.54 3.72 13.32
N ASP A 115 -0.59 3.38 14.61
CA ASP A 115 -0.01 2.12 15.11
C ASP A 115 -0.70 0.93 14.44
N LEU A 116 0.06 -0.12 14.07
CA LEU A 116 -0.47 -1.32 13.40
C LEU A 116 -1.43 -2.13 14.29
N TYR A 117 -1.53 -1.79 15.57
CA TYR A 117 -2.61 -2.28 16.45
C TYR A 117 -4.00 -2.04 15.82
N TRP A 118 -4.20 -0.88 15.18
CA TRP A 118 -5.44 -0.55 14.51
C TRP A 118 -5.57 -1.28 13.19
N LYS A 119 -6.77 -1.58 12.76
CA LYS A 119 -7.08 -1.93 11.37
C LYS A 119 -7.52 -0.70 10.61
N THR A 120 -7.36 -0.74 9.31
CA THR A 120 -7.87 0.27 8.37
C THR A 120 -8.83 -0.38 7.37
N ASN A 121 -9.83 0.35 6.94
CA ASN A 121 -10.79 -0.13 5.94
C ASN A 121 -10.26 0.17 4.53
N THR A 122 -9.42 -0.72 4.01
CA THR A 122 -8.76 -0.56 2.71
C THR A 122 -9.13 -1.68 1.75
N ALA A 123 -9.07 -2.94 2.22
CA ALA A 123 -9.38 -4.12 1.41
C ALA A 123 -10.17 -5.15 2.22
N PRO A 124 -11.51 -5.10 2.18
CA PRO A 124 -12.32 -6.08 2.92
C PRO A 124 -12.11 -7.53 2.44
N SER A 125 -11.59 -7.75 1.23
CA SER A 125 -11.49 -9.02 0.53
C SER A 125 -12.86 -9.66 0.24
N ASP A 126 -12.93 -10.61 -0.67
CA ASP A 126 -14.20 -11.29 -1.00
C ASP A 126 -14.83 -12.03 0.19
N ASP A 127 -14.04 -12.45 1.19
CA ASP A 127 -14.52 -13.06 2.43
C ASP A 127 -14.90 -12.07 3.53
N LYS A 128 -14.82 -10.76 3.26
CA LYS A 128 -15.11 -9.64 4.19
C LYS A 128 -14.25 -9.61 5.47
N LYS A 129 -13.15 -10.37 5.50
CA LYS A 129 -12.23 -10.47 6.66
C LYS A 129 -10.82 -9.91 6.36
N GLY A 130 -10.60 -9.33 5.17
CA GLY A 130 -9.27 -8.89 4.74
C GLY A 130 -8.64 -7.86 5.66
N ASN A 131 -9.42 -6.86 6.10
CA ASN A 131 -8.92 -5.81 6.98
C ASN A 131 -8.46 -6.32 8.36
N GLU A 132 -9.02 -7.45 8.84
CA GLU A 132 -8.64 -8.03 10.15
C GLU A 132 -7.23 -8.62 10.13
N ARG A 133 -6.84 -9.27 9.03
CA ARG A 133 -5.59 -10.05 8.92
C ARG A 133 -4.48 -9.32 8.17
N ALA A 134 -4.74 -8.11 7.69
CA ALA A 134 -3.79 -7.40 6.83
C ALA A 134 -3.32 -6.06 7.40
N VAL A 135 -2.12 -5.69 6.98
CA VAL A 135 -1.61 -4.33 6.90
C VAL A 135 -1.76 -3.86 5.45
N HIS A 136 -2.04 -2.59 5.24
CA HIS A 136 -2.28 -2.01 3.92
C HIS A 136 -1.29 -0.89 3.62
N VAL A 137 -0.86 -0.78 2.36
CA VAL A 137 -0.06 0.33 1.86
C VAL A 137 -0.62 0.84 0.53
N GLU A 138 -0.93 2.12 0.49
CA GLU A 138 -1.23 2.87 -0.73
C GLU A 138 0.07 3.37 -1.33
N ILE A 139 0.33 3.06 -2.60
CA ILE A 139 1.56 3.43 -3.29
C ILE A 139 1.21 4.48 -4.34
N SER A 140 1.79 5.66 -4.21
CA SER A 140 1.51 6.77 -5.14
C SER A 140 1.86 6.39 -6.57
N ASN A 141 0.84 6.34 -7.41
CA ASN A 141 0.97 6.09 -8.83
C ASN A 141 -0.25 6.64 -9.55
N LEU A 142 -0.02 7.63 -10.40
CA LEU A 142 -1.06 8.12 -11.28
C LEU A 142 -1.27 7.09 -12.40
N SER A 143 -1.82 5.93 -12.02
CA SER A 143 -2.09 4.84 -12.93
C SER A 143 -3.15 5.23 -13.94
N TRP A 144 -3.02 4.68 -15.14
CA TRP A 144 -4.05 4.83 -16.13
C TRP A 144 -4.94 3.59 -16.12
N GLU A 145 -6.12 3.71 -15.56
CA GLU A 145 -7.12 2.67 -15.67
C GLU A 145 -7.68 2.67 -17.10
N ALA A 146 -7.74 1.49 -17.70
CA ALA A 146 -8.28 1.27 -19.04
C ALA A 146 -9.78 1.59 -19.15
N LEU A 147 -10.33 2.13 -18.11
CA LEU A 147 -11.72 2.55 -18.00
C LEU A 147 -11.93 4.01 -18.27
N ALA A 148 -10.95 4.67 -18.82
CA ALA A 148 -11.07 6.08 -19.07
C ALA A 148 -12.36 6.47 -19.83
N LYS A 149 -13.48 6.41 -19.17
CA LYS A 149 -14.37 7.56 -19.20
C LYS A 149 -13.60 8.63 -18.44
N GLU A 150 -13.18 9.66 -19.14
CA GLU A 150 -12.60 10.87 -18.58
C GLU A 150 -13.46 11.27 -17.38
N SER A 151 -12.99 11.01 -16.18
CA SER A 151 -13.62 11.60 -15.03
C SER A 151 -13.11 13.03 -14.94
N GLU A 152 -13.96 13.96 -14.52
CA GLU A 152 -13.56 15.36 -14.27
C GLU A 152 -12.34 15.46 -13.36
N TYR A 153 -12.12 14.46 -12.49
CA TYR A 153 -10.97 14.34 -11.58
C TYR A 153 -9.64 14.03 -12.25
N TYR A 154 -9.63 13.36 -13.43
CA TYR A 154 -8.41 12.87 -14.07
C TYR A 154 -8.45 13.08 -15.58
N PRO A 155 -8.55 14.35 -16.05
CA PRO A 155 -8.51 14.63 -17.47
C PRO A 155 -7.16 14.16 -18.03
N SER A 156 -7.20 13.31 -19.06
CA SER A 156 -6.09 12.73 -19.82
C SER A 156 -4.81 12.42 -19.03
N LYS A 157 -4.84 11.31 -18.28
CA LYS A 157 -3.66 10.80 -17.54
C LYS A 157 -2.44 10.55 -18.43
N GLN A 158 -2.62 10.39 -19.74
CA GLN A 158 -1.55 10.22 -20.72
C GLN A 158 -0.63 11.45 -20.80
N ASP A 159 -1.20 12.66 -20.77
CA ASP A 159 -0.45 13.90 -20.90
C ASP A 159 0.42 14.23 -19.67
N LYS A 160 0.23 13.48 -18.57
CA LYS A 160 1.00 13.67 -17.35
C LYS A 160 2.37 13.00 -17.39
N TYR A 161 2.54 11.99 -18.24
CA TYR A 161 3.85 11.39 -18.47
C TYR A 161 4.45 11.93 -19.76
N LYS A 162 5.62 12.55 -19.68
CA LYS A 162 6.35 13.11 -20.82
C LYS A 162 7.66 12.36 -21.04
N LYS A 163 7.97 12.12 -22.33
CA LYS A 163 9.26 11.58 -22.75
C LYS A 163 10.33 12.67 -22.64
N THR A 164 11.45 12.35 -22.04
CA THR A 164 12.61 13.21 -21.87
C THR A 164 13.86 12.47 -22.36
N ASP A 165 15.00 13.12 -22.40
CA ASP A 165 16.31 12.53 -22.67
C ASP A 165 16.67 11.40 -21.67
N LYS A 166 16.14 11.48 -20.44
CA LYS A 166 16.32 10.50 -19.35
C LYS A 166 15.23 9.43 -19.28
N GLY A 167 14.35 9.36 -20.29
CA GLY A 167 13.21 8.46 -20.33
C GLY A 167 11.88 9.15 -20.00
N TRP A 168 10.86 8.36 -19.69
CA TRP A 168 9.56 8.86 -19.31
C TRP A 168 9.55 9.41 -17.89
N LYS A 169 8.85 10.53 -17.68
CA LYS A 169 8.74 11.23 -16.40
C LYS A 169 7.31 11.67 -16.14
N LEU A 170 6.82 11.45 -14.93
CA LEU A 170 5.57 12.06 -14.45
C LEU A 170 5.78 13.56 -14.21
N VAL A 171 4.95 14.37 -14.84
CA VAL A 171 4.94 15.82 -14.65
C VAL A 171 3.91 16.17 -13.59
N LEU A 172 4.39 16.46 -12.39
CA LEU A 172 3.54 16.87 -11.28
C LEU A 172 3.07 18.32 -11.44
N PRO A 173 1.78 18.63 -11.18
CA PRO A 173 1.33 19.98 -10.91
C PRO A 173 2.13 20.65 -9.78
N GLN A 174 2.23 21.98 -9.79
CA GLN A 174 3.09 22.71 -8.85
C GLN A 174 2.68 22.48 -7.38
N GLU A 175 1.38 22.42 -7.11
CA GLU A 175 0.85 22.14 -5.77
C GLU A 175 1.32 20.78 -5.20
N TYR A 176 1.47 19.76 -6.04
CA TYR A 176 1.95 18.44 -5.60
C TYR A 176 3.47 18.35 -5.52
N LYS A 177 4.21 19.11 -6.33
CA LYS A 177 5.68 19.17 -6.22
C LYS A 177 6.13 19.63 -4.84
N THR A 178 5.39 20.55 -4.23
CA THR A 178 5.70 21.07 -2.89
C THR A 178 5.45 20.07 -1.78
N LYS A 179 4.68 19.01 -2.04
CA LYS A 179 4.35 17.94 -1.07
C LYS A 179 5.39 16.83 -1.02
N ILE A 180 6.22 16.67 -2.06
CA ILE A 180 7.32 15.71 -2.05
C ILE A 180 8.38 16.16 -1.04
N LEU A 181 8.74 15.27 -0.11
CA LEU A 181 9.66 15.64 0.99
C LEU A 181 11.12 15.59 0.60
N LYS A 182 11.51 14.69 -0.31
CA LYS A 182 12.87 14.61 -0.84
C LYS A 182 13.00 15.47 -2.10
N ARG A 183 13.65 16.61 -2.00
CA ARG A 183 13.83 17.53 -3.13
C ARG A 183 15.31 17.77 -3.41
N PRO A 184 15.69 17.98 -4.69
CA PRO A 184 14.87 17.83 -5.89
C PRO A 184 14.54 16.36 -6.18
N PHE A 185 13.34 16.07 -6.72
CA PHE A 185 12.92 14.73 -7.09
C PHE A 185 12.32 14.69 -8.50
N ASN A 186 12.64 13.64 -9.24
CA ASN A 186 12.09 13.34 -10.56
C ASN A 186 11.36 11.99 -10.53
N ALA A 187 10.05 12.03 -10.74
CA ALA A 187 9.22 10.83 -10.75
C ALA A 187 9.38 10.08 -12.09
N ILE A 188 10.42 9.27 -12.17
CA ILE A 188 10.75 8.43 -13.33
C ILE A 188 10.33 6.99 -13.01
N PRO A 189 9.50 6.35 -13.87
CA PRO A 189 9.17 4.93 -13.72
C PRO A 189 10.44 4.07 -13.71
N ALA A 190 10.52 3.08 -12.81
CA ALA A 190 11.68 2.18 -12.71
C ALA A 190 11.87 1.34 -13.98
N ARG A 191 10.77 1.09 -14.69
CA ARG A 191 10.78 0.39 -15.98
C ARG A 191 9.78 1.04 -16.92
N THR A 192 10.05 0.90 -18.22
CA THR A 192 9.13 1.28 -19.31
C THR A 192 8.94 0.10 -20.26
N PHE A 193 7.87 0.12 -21.03
CA PHE A 193 7.55 -0.93 -21.99
C PHE A 193 7.43 -0.36 -23.40
N GLY A 194 8.41 -0.68 -24.24
CA GLY A 194 8.50 -0.19 -25.61
C GLY A 194 8.48 1.34 -25.68
N GLU A 195 8.12 1.88 -26.84
CA GLU A 195 8.08 3.31 -27.08
C GLU A 195 6.98 4.03 -26.30
N ARG A 196 5.86 3.36 -26.01
CA ARG A 196 4.73 3.91 -25.27
C ARG A 196 4.95 4.09 -23.79
N GLY A 197 5.98 3.43 -23.22
CA GLY A 197 6.41 3.56 -21.83
C GLY A 197 5.57 2.80 -20.80
N TYR A 198 4.26 2.67 -20.96
CA TYR A 198 3.36 2.01 -20.02
C TYR A 198 3.19 0.50 -20.29
N PHE A 199 2.89 -0.26 -19.26
CA PHE A 199 2.54 -1.68 -19.33
C PHE A 199 1.05 -1.86 -19.59
N SER A 200 0.70 -2.97 -20.25
CA SER A 200 -0.69 -3.33 -20.53
C SER A 200 -0.82 -4.86 -20.39
N LYS A 201 -1.52 -5.32 -19.35
CA LYS A 201 -1.79 -6.75 -19.08
C LYS A 201 -3.20 -6.92 -18.55
N LYS A 202 -3.73 -8.14 -18.66
CA LYS A 202 -4.98 -8.51 -17.99
C LYS A 202 -4.74 -8.72 -16.49
N VAL A 203 -5.63 -8.14 -15.68
CA VAL A 203 -5.72 -8.30 -14.23
C VAL A 203 -7.19 -8.56 -13.92
N ASN A 204 -7.51 -9.66 -13.28
CA ASN A 204 -8.90 -10.09 -13.03
C ASN A 204 -9.77 -9.98 -14.30
N GLY A 205 -9.24 -10.49 -15.42
CA GLY A 205 -9.92 -10.52 -16.72
C GLY A 205 -9.92 -9.20 -17.51
N LYS A 206 -9.59 -8.06 -16.90
CA LYS A 206 -9.61 -6.74 -17.52
C LYS A 206 -8.23 -6.28 -17.96
N THR A 207 -8.13 -5.64 -19.12
CA THR A 207 -6.88 -5.01 -19.57
C THR A 207 -6.63 -3.74 -18.76
N VAL A 208 -5.57 -3.76 -17.95
CA VAL A 208 -5.09 -2.63 -17.15
C VAL A 208 -3.85 -2.04 -17.80
N ARG A 209 -3.87 -0.75 -18.08
CA ARG A 209 -2.73 0.03 -18.55
C ARG A 209 -2.16 0.80 -17.37
N MET A 210 -0.83 0.83 -17.23
CA MET A 210 -0.22 1.42 -16.05
C MET A 210 1.25 1.77 -16.31
N TRP A 211 1.69 2.90 -15.77
CA TRP A 211 3.10 3.23 -15.61
C TRP A 211 3.68 2.49 -14.41
N ASP A 212 4.96 2.13 -14.47
CA ASP A 212 5.64 1.49 -13.35
C ASP A 212 5.87 2.49 -12.19
N PHE A 213 6.03 1.96 -11.00
CA PHE A 213 6.46 2.72 -9.82
C PHE A 213 7.89 3.20 -9.97
N THR A 214 8.31 4.16 -9.14
CA THR A 214 9.68 4.66 -9.13
C THR A 214 10.65 3.65 -8.49
N GLU A 215 11.94 3.83 -8.76
CA GLU A 215 13.00 3.02 -8.14
C GLU A 215 13.03 3.21 -6.61
N GLU A 216 12.78 4.43 -6.15
CA GLU A 216 12.71 4.80 -4.74
C GLU A 216 11.56 4.11 -4.02
N GLN A 217 10.38 4.04 -4.66
CA GLN A 217 9.23 3.31 -4.12
C GLN A 217 9.54 1.81 -3.95
N TYR A 218 10.12 1.17 -4.95
CA TYR A 218 10.51 -0.23 -4.83
C TYR A 218 11.51 -0.48 -3.72
N LYS A 219 12.56 0.34 -3.60
CA LYS A 219 13.57 0.23 -2.53
C LYS A 219 12.94 0.35 -1.14
N SER A 220 12.03 1.31 -0.97
CA SER A 220 11.35 1.52 0.31
C SER A 220 10.34 0.41 0.61
N LEU A 221 9.62 -0.09 -0.41
CA LEU A 221 8.68 -1.20 -0.27
C LEU A 221 9.39 -2.50 0.15
N GLU A 222 10.54 -2.81 -0.45
CA GLU A 222 11.38 -3.95 -0.07
C GLU A 222 11.77 -3.88 1.42
N LYS A 223 12.21 -2.71 1.87
CA LYS A 223 12.57 -2.45 3.27
C LYS A 223 11.37 -2.53 4.20
N LEU A 224 10.22 -1.99 3.79
CA LEU A 224 8.96 -2.11 4.54
C LEU A 224 8.57 -3.58 4.73
N CYS A 225 8.61 -4.38 3.68
CA CYS A 225 8.28 -5.81 3.75
C CYS A 225 9.20 -6.55 4.74
N ILE A 226 10.51 -6.28 4.70
CA ILE A 226 11.49 -6.88 5.60
C ILE A 226 11.24 -6.43 7.04
N GLY A 227 10.98 -5.14 7.26
CA GLY A 227 10.66 -4.60 8.58
C GLY A 227 9.37 -5.16 9.15
N LEU A 228 8.32 -5.26 8.33
CA LEU A 228 7.05 -5.87 8.73
C LEU A 228 7.22 -7.36 9.07
N ASN A 229 8.03 -8.11 8.32
CA ASN A 229 8.31 -9.52 8.68
C ASN A 229 9.02 -9.64 10.03
N LYS A 230 9.94 -8.72 10.36
CA LYS A 230 10.58 -8.70 11.70
C LYS A 230 9.58 -8.37 12.80
N LEU A 231 8.72 -7.39 12.57
CA LEU A 231 7.75 -6.89 13.54
C LEU A 231 6.53 -7.83 13.67
N LEU A 232 6.04 -8.33 12.56
CA LEU A 232 4.88 -9.23 12.43
C LEU A 232 5.28 -10.47 11.62
N PRO A 233 5.88 -11.50 12.25
CA PRO A 233 6.43 -12.67 11.54
C PRO A 233 5.40 -13.50 10.76
N GLY A 234 4.10 -13.30 11.00
CA GLY A 234 3.02 -13.85 10.20
C GLY A 234 3.07 -13.36 8.74
N ILE A 235 3.52 -12.12 8.50
CA ILE A 235 3.74 -11.57 7.16
C ILE A 235 5.06 -12.12 6.61
N LYS A 236 5.00 -13.28 5.95
CA LYS A 236 6.18 -13.94 5.38
C LYS A 236 6.75 -13.15 4.20
N LEU A 237 8.09 -13.21 4.00
CA LEU A 237 8.76 -12.67 2.81
C LEU A 237 8.45 -13.57 1.60
N LYS A 238 7.20 -13.50 1.14
CA LYS A 238 6.64 -14.32 0.08
C LYS A 238 5.62 -13.51 -0.72
N VAL A 239 5.64 -13.68 -2.04
CA VAL A 239 4.66 -13.15 -3.00
C VAL A 239 3.99 -14.31 -3.73
N PRO A 240 2.81 -14.12 -4.34
CA PRO A 240 2.19 -15.11 -5.20
C PRO A 240 3.12 -15.52 -6.34
N PHE A 241 3.32 -16.82 -6.51
CA PHE A 241 4.14 -17.38 -7.57
C PHE A 241 3.63 -18.75 -7.98
N ASP A 242 3.31 -18.91 -9.23
CA ASP A 242 2.91 -20.20 -9.81
C ASP A 242 4.17 -20.92 -10.31
N LYS A 243 4.52 -22.00 -9.63
CA LYS A 243 5.68 -22.81 -9.99
C LYS A 243 5.51 -23.54 -11.33
N LYS A 244 4.29 -23.85 -11.75
CA LYS A 244 4.02 -24.55 -13.02
C LYS A 244 4.28 -23.66 -14.22
N THR A 245 3.84 -22.40 -14.14
CA THR A 245 4.00 -21.43 -15.23
C THR A 245 5.24 -20.55 -15.08
N GLY A 246 5.91 -20.55 -13.93
CA GLY A 246 7.02 -19.65 -13.63
C GLY A 246 6.62 -18.18 -13.52
N ARG A 247 5.32 -17.86 -13.31
CA ARG A 247 4.77 -16.50 -13.36
C ARG A 247 4.17 -16.08 -12.03
N HIS A 248 4.05 -14.77 -11.86
CA HIS A 248 3.27 -14.16 -10.79
C HIS A 248 1.84 -13.96 -11.30
N PRO A 249 0.82 -14.60 -10.68
CA PRO A 249 -0.56 -14.37 -11.06
C PRO A 249 -0.96 -12.92 -10.83
N LEU A 250 -1.87 -12.41 -11.66
CA LEU A 250 -2.45 -11.07 -11.54
C LEU A 250 -3.96 -11.13 -11.24
N ASP A 251 -4.46 -12.33 -11.02
CA ASP A 251 -5.87 -12.57 -10.72
C ASP A 251 -6.02 -13.01 -9.25
N ARG A 252 -7.26 -12.97 -8.76
CA ARG A 252 -7.63 -13.42 -7.42
C ARG A 252 -7.15 -14.85 -7.18
N LEU A 253 -6.54 -15.06 -6.03
CA LEU A 253 -6.07 -16.39 -5.63
C LEU A 253 -7.20 -17.19 -4.95
N ASN A 254 -7.31 -18.48 -5.25
CA ASN A 254 -8.28 -19.33 -4.57
C ASN A 254 -8.01 -19.48 -3.07
N ASN A 255 -6.74 -19.40 -2.67
CA ASN A 255 -6.30 -19.54 -1.28
C ASN A 255 -5.86 -18.24 -0.62
N TYR A 256 -6.31 -17.07 -1.14
CA TYR A 256 -5.87 -15.76 -0.65
C TYR A 256 -6.04 -15.60 0.86
N SER A 257 -7.12 -16.12 1.44
CA SER A 257 -7.42 -16.00 2.87
C SER A 257 -6.41 -16.71 3.78
N ARG A 258 -5.72 -17.75 3.26
CA ARG A 258 -4.68 -18.51 3.96
C ARG A 258 -3.26 -18.19 3.47
N PHE A 259 -3.12 -17.19 2.61
CA PHE A 259 -1.80 -16.81 2.12
C PHE A 259 -1.11 -15.92 3.15
N HIS A 260 0.02 -16.36 3.65
CA HIS A 260 0.88 -15.58 4.55
C HIS A 260 1.95 -14.86 3.71
N GLY A 261 1.93 -13.52 3.67
CA GLY A 261 2.90 -12.72 2.92
C GLY A 261 2.33 -11.49 2.24
N VAL A 262 2.93 -11.09 1.13
CA VAL A 262 2.61 -9.85 0.39
C VAL A 262 1.69 -10.16 -0.78
N LEU A 263 0.54 -9.51 -0.82
CA LEU A 263 -0.51 -9.65 -1.84
C LEU A 263 -0.80 -8.29 -2.48
N GLY A 264 -1.41 -8.29 -3.65
CA GLY A 264 -2.11 -7.12 -4.18
C GLY A 264 -3.61 -7.21 -3.88
N HIS A 265 -4.33 -6.13 -3.94
CA HIS A 265 -5.78 -6.10 -3.80
C HIS A 265 -6.46 -7.01 -4.84
N CYS A 266 -5.93 -7.04 -6.06
CA CYS A 266 -6.40 -7.95 -7.11
C CYS A 266 -6.36 -9.44 -6.72
N HIS A 267 -5.46 -9.83 -5.82
CA HIS A 267 -5.35 -11.23 -5.36
C HIS A 267 -6.42 -11.63 -4.35
N VAL A 268 -7.08 -10.68 -3.71
CA VAL A 268 -8.02 -10.90 -2.61
C VAL A 268 -9.47 -10.54 -2.94
N GLN A 269 -9.69 -9.82 -4.08
CA GLN A 269 -11.02 -9.32 -4.44
C GLN A 269 -11.18 -9.21 -5.96
N ASN A 270 -12.16 -9.91 -6.52
CA ASN A 270 -12.47 -9.90 -7.96
C ASN A 270 -13.93 -9.63 -8.29
N GLY A 271 -14.73 -9.23 -7.31
CA GLY A 271 -16.14 -8.91 -7.51
C GLY A 271 -17.09 -10.11 -7.44
N SER A 272 -16.57 -11.34 -7.24
CA SER A 272 -17.41 -12.57 -7.25
C SER A 272 -18.39 -12.66 -6.08
N THR A 273 -18.23 -11.82 -5.06
CA THR A 273 -19.06 -11.81 -3.83
C THR A 273 -19.87 -10.53 -3.67
N GLY A 274 -20.11 -9.80 -4.76
CA GLY A 274 -20.84 -8.54 -4.76
C GLY A 274 -19.99 -7.32 -4.36
N LEU A 275 -18.73 -7.51 -4.03
CA LEU A 275 -17.76 -6.43 -3.88
C LEU A 275 -17.23 -6.00 -5.25
N GLU A 276 -16.77 -4.77 -5.34
CA GLU A 276 -16.16 -4.24 -6.57
C GLU A 276 -14.90 -5.02 -6.97
N CYS A 277 -14.72 -5.31 -8.27
CA CYS A 277 -13.51 -5.95 -8.78
C CYS A 277 -12.29 -5.02 -8.65
N LYS A 278 -11.16 -5.54 -8.15
CA LYS A 278 -9.93 -4.77 -7.91
C LYS A 278 -8.79 -5.20 -8.82
N TYR A 279 -7.97 -4.21 -9.20
CA TYR A 279 -6.90 -4.37 -10.19
C TYR A 279 -5.53 -3.97 -9.65
N ASP A 280 -5.47 -3.32 -8.49
CA ASP A 280 -4.24 -2.84 -7.85
C ASP A 280 -3.43 -3.98 -7.21
N PRO A 281 -2.09 -3.88 -7.19
CA PRO A 281 -1.24 -2.77 -7.57
C PRO A 281 -0.96 -2.67 -9.08
N GLY A 282 -1.74 -3.34 -9.93
CA GLY A 282 -1.79 -3.13 -11.36
C GLY A 282 -0.82 -3.93 -12.22
N SER A 283 -0.92 -3.72 -13.54
CA SER A 283 -0.24 -4.50 -14.56
C SER A 283 1.27 -4.26 -14.65
N ALA A 284 1.76 -3.11 -14.18
CA ALA A 284 3.17 -2.76 -14.21
C ALA A 284 3.94 -3.23 -12.97
N PHE A 285 3.27 -3.54 -11.87
CA PHE A 285 3.95 -3.88 -10.63
C PHE A 285 4.93 -5.06 -10.79
N ASN A 286 6.16 -4.87 -10.31
CA ASN A 286 7.24 -5.84 -10.49
C ASN A 286 7.30 -6.89 -9.37
N TRP A 287 6.38 -7.83 -9.38
CA TRP A 287 6.35 -8.96 -8.44
C TRP A 287 7.65 -9.75 -8.42
N GLY A 288 8.28 -9.93 -9.58
CA GLY A 288 9.58 -10.63 -9.71
C GLY A 288 10.71 -9.93 -8.96
N ARG A 289 10.66 -8.60 -8.83
CA ARG A 289 11.61 -7.81 -8.06
C ARG A 289 11.50 -8.14 -6.57
N LEU A 290 10.30 -8.06 -5.99
CA LEU A 290 10.07 -8.45 -4.59
C LEU A 290 10.43 -9.91 -4.34
N HIS A 291 10.06 -10.82 -5.24
CA HIS A 291 10.40 -12.23 -5.13
C HIS A 291 11.92 -12.44 -5.03
N ARG A 292 12.71 -11.76 -5.87
CA ARG A 292 14.18 -11.85 -5.82
C ARG A 292 14.76 -11.21 -4.56
N ALA A 293 14.23 -10.08 -4.12
CA ALA A 293 14.65 -9.41 -2.89
C ALA A 293 14.44 -10.33 -1.67
N PHE A 294 13.29 -10.98 -1.60
CA PHE A 294 12.97 -11.89 -0.49
C PHE A 294 13.84 -13.15 -0.47
N LYS A 295 14.21 -13.66 -1.65
CA LYS A 295 15.16 -14.80 -1.72
C LYS A 295 16.54 -14.45 -1.18
N LYS A 296 17.00 -13.21 -1.39
CA LYS A 296 18.31 -12.74 -0.88
C LYS A 296 18.30 -12.47 0.64
N THR A 297 17.14 -12.27 1.23
CA THR A 297 16.99 -11.93 2.66
C THR A 297 16.84 -13.20 3.54
N LYS A 298 16.60 -14.37 2.94
CA LYS A 298 16.57 -15.62 3.70
C LYS A 298 18.00 -15.96 4.14
N PRO A 299 18.21 -16.28 5.45
CA PRO A 299 19.50 -16.78 5.93
C PRO A 299 19.87 -18.10 5.27
#